data_0e9a8b8708f625b2e2266dff376c5b90
#
_entry.id   0e9a8b8708f625b2e2266dff376c5b90
#
_cell.length_a   1.000
_cell.length_b   1.000
_cell.length_c   1.000
_cell.angle_alpha   90.00
_cell.angle_beta   90.00
_cell.angle_gamma   90.00
#
_symmetry.space_group_name_H-M   'P 1'
#
loop_
_entity.id
_entity.type
_entity.pdbx_description
1 polymer ?
#
loop_
_entity_poly.entity_id
_entity_poly.type
_entity_poly.pdbx_seq_one_letter_code
_entity_poly.pdbx_strand_id
1 'polypeptide(L)'
;MISKSSVEEFLLQTEDRNIVIDSRKVSAGDVFIGLKGEKVDGNDFVGEALSKGASLVFSDKAFDDQRVLRVDNTNEILIEAAKSILSKSKLSNRIGITGSNGKTTTKEISSFFLSKLGRVFKTAGNLNTEIGLPLSLLENRRELFSAQYGVFEFGTSTKGDIEKLVGIVQPDIAVLLNVGSAHVGNFKDIDELLQEKLSIFKSKRLSRAVLGGCDERLREFSKGLPVEVLLFGKEDADFSIVDFAYDKGDTMLHFFCDGDRFVRLRGIWSYGQLMDLGAAYLVARLVGVEEPSVFLNDYKLPFSDRFTVSILKGITVISDFYNSSLESWESAILSIEKLKSSRKIAVAGSILEQGREEKRTHERLGELLSKFDETVLFTRDMAINAASKNVKPALVSDSEEEIAAWLQRNVRSGDLVFFKASRAIALEGVYKSFMELIESA
;
A
#
# COMPACT_ATOMS: atom_id res chain seq x y z
N MET A 1 5.95 19.16 33.91
CA MET A 1 5.18 18.75 32.72
C MET A 1 5.09 19.94 31.78
N ILE A 2 5.46 19.75 30.54
CA ILE A 2 5.38 20.79 29.52
C ILE A 2 3.98 20.77 28.94
N SER A 3 3.34 21.92 28.80
CA SER A 3 1.99 22.02 28.22
C SER A 3 2.05 21.73 26.70
N LYS A 4 0.90 21.31 26.13
CA LYS A 4 0.77 21.04 24.68
C LYS A 4 1.22 22.26 23.83
N SER A 5 0.85 23.48 24.25
CA SER A 5 1.26 24.73 23.60
C SER A 5 2.78 24.96 23.65
N SER A 6 3.45 24.54 24.71
CA SER A 6 4.93 24.67 24.84
C SER A 6 5.67 23.69 23.95
N VAL A 7 5.10 22.50 23.71
CA VAL A 7 5.64 21.52 22.74
C VAL A 7 5.50 22.05 21.30
N GLU A 8 4.35 22.60 20.96
CA GLU A 8 4.11 23.23 19.65
C GLU A 8 5.09 24.39 19.42
N GLU A 9 5.23 25.31 20.37
CA GLU A 9 6.16 26.44 20.29
C GLU A 9 7.60 25.97 20.16
N PHE A 10 7.97 24.93 20.89
CA PHE A 10 9.29 24.35 20.85
C PHE A 10 9.60 23.67 19.48
N LEU A 11 8.67 22.88 18.95
CA LEU A 11 8.80 22.23 17.63
C LEU A 11 8.87 23.28 16.51
N LEU A 12 8.23 24.43 16.69
CA LEU A 12 8.31 25.58 15.79
C LEU A 12 9.71 26.21 15.77
N GLN A 13 10.43 26.20 16.90
CA GLN A 13 11.79 26.72 17.01
C GLN A 13 12.86 25.73 16.48
N THR A 14 12.48 24.48 16.20
CA THR A 14 13.39 23.43 15.71
C THR A 14 13.29 23.19 14.20
N GLU A 15 12.84 24.16 13.41
CA GLU A 15 12.62 24.02 11.96
C GLU A 15 13.83 23.47 11.19
N ASP A 16 15.04 23.70 11.67
CA ASP A 16 16.28 23.24 11.05
C ASP A 16 16.85 21.94 11.64
N ARG A 17 16.24 21.38 12.70
CA ARG A 17 16.74 20.18 13.38
C ARG A 17 16.01 18.93 12.91
N ASN A 18 16.76 17.85 12.63
CA ASN A 18 16.13 16.58 12.31
C ASN A 18 15.42 15.99 13.54
N ILE A 19 14.26 15.39 13.32
CA ILE A 19 13.54 14.64 14.35
C ILE A 19 13.75 13.15 14.06
N VAL A 20 14.29 12.43 15.05
CA VAL A 20 14.75 11.05 14.91
C VAL A 20 14.14 10.19 16.02
N ILE A 21 13.71 8.97 15.70
CA ILE A 21 13.18 7.99 16.66
C ILE A 21 14.11 6.77 16.84
N ASP A 22 15.11 6.64 15.99
CA ASP A 22 16.13 5.58 16.07
C ASP A 22 17.42 6.17 16.60
N SER A 23 17.81 5.82 17.83
CA SER A 23 19.02 6.35 18.49
C SER A 23 20.29 6.12 17.69
N ARG A 24 20.34 5.08 16.86
CA ARG A 24 21.48 4.77 15.98
C ARG A 24 21.69 5.82 14.89
N LYS A 25 20.63 6.53 14.48
CA LYS A 25 20.64 7.56 13.43
C LYS A 25 20.84 8.97 13.97
N VAL A 26 20.89 9.15 15.29
CA VAL A 26 21.06 10.47 15.92
C VAL A 26 22.41 11.07 15.55
N SER A 27 22.39 12.33 15.15
CA SER A 27 23.53 13.21 14.92
C SER A 27 23.50 14.40 15.87
N ALA A 28 24.65 15.10 16.01
CA ALA A 28 24.72 16.27 16.87
C ALA A 28 23.75 17.37 16.43
N GLY A 29 22.93 17.85 17.36
CA GLY A 29 21.89 18.85 17.11
C GLY A 29 20.50 18.31 16.82
N ASP A 30 20.34 17.01 16.58
CA ASP A 30 19.05 16.38 16.32
C ASP A 30 18.12 16.40 17.56
N VAL A 31 16.82 16.26 17.30
CA VAL A 31 15.80 16.02 18.32
C VAL A 31 15.46 14.53 18.32
N PHE A 32 15.60 13.87 19.46
CA PHE A 32 15.22 12.46 19.63
C PHE A 32 13.88 12.31 20.32
N ILE A 33 13.01 11.44 19.82
CA ILE A 33 11.74 11.07 20.47
C ILE A 33 11.79 9.59 20.82
N GLY A 34 11.83 9.28 22.12
CA GLY A 34 11.84 7.91 22.66
C GLY A 34 10.45 7.27 22.58
N LEU A 35 10.08 6.72 21.42
CA LEU A 35 8.76 6.09 21.23
C LEU A 35 8.68 4.74 21.94
N LYS A 36 7.56 4.50 22.63
CA LYS A 36 7.25 3.20 23.19
C LYS A 36 6.64 2.30 22.12
N GLY A 37 7.37 1.29 21.67
CA GLY A 37 6.90 0.25 20.76
C GLY A 37 6.43 -1.00 21.49
N GLU A 38 5.84 -1.95 20.75
CA GLU A 38 5.36 -3.23 21.31
C GLU A 38 6.49 -4.13 21.81
N LYS A 39 7.63 -4.15 21.12
CA LYS A 39 8.78 -5.04 21.42
C LYS A 39 9.96 -4.31 22.04
N VAL A 40 10.08 -3.03 21.81
CA VAL A 40 11.23 -2.20 22.21
C VAL A 40 10.72 -0.87 22.72
N ASP A 41 11.20 -0.44 23.87
CA ASP A 41 10.92 0.89 24.43
C ASP A 41 12.03 1.86 24.02
N GLY A 42 11.70 2.81 23.13
CA GLY A 42 12.65 3.84 22.67
C GLY A 42 13.21 4.73 23.79
N ASN A 43 12.51 4.82 24.93
CA ASN A 43 12.97 5.54 26.10
C ASN A 43 14.24 4.91 26.72
N ASP A 44 14.50 3.62 26.51
CA ASP A 44 15.71 2.94 26.99
C ASP A 44 16.97 3.41 26.25
N PHE A 45 16.84 4.07 25.09
CA PHE A 45 17.95 4.58 24.27
C PHE A 45 18.20 6.09 24.42
N VAL A 46 17.55 6.75 25.37
CA VAL A 46 17.76 8.18 25.66
C VAL A 46 19.22 8.48 25.95
N GLY A 47 19.88 7.67 26.77
CA GLY A 47 21.31 7.83 27.07
C GLY A 47 22.21 7.74 25.84
N GLU A 48 21.92 6.82 24.91
CA GLU A 48 22.65 6.71 23.64
C GLU A 48 22.42 7.96 22.76
N ALA A 49 21.18 8.43 22.63
CA ALA A 49 20.87 9.63 21.87
C ALA A 49 21.58 10.85 22.42
N LEU A 50 21.60 11.04 23.74
CA LEU A 50 22.32 12.13 24.40
C LEU A 50 23.83 12.05 24.17
N SER A 51 24.41 10.85 24.21
CA SER A 51 25.85 10.63 23.97
C SER A 51 26.28 10.97 22.54
N LYS A 52 25.38 10.77 21.57
CA LYS A 52 25.55 11.13 20.14
C LYS A 52 25.30 12.62 19.85
N GLY A 53 24.92 13.39 20.86
CA GLY A 53 24.78 14.84 20.76
C GLY A 53 23.38 15.29 20.40
N ALA A 54 22.34 14.51 20.73
CA ALA A 54 20.97 15.00 20.65
C ALA A 54 20.86 16.33 21.42
N SER A 55 20.31 17.35 20.79
CA SER A 55 20.14 18.68 21.37
C SER A 55 18.91 18.74 22.28
N LEU A 56 17.94 17.84 22.02
CA LEU A 56 16.73 17.68 22.80
C LEU A 56 16.23 16.24 22.68
N VAL A 57 15.63 15.78 23.75
CA VAL A 57 15.03 14.45 23.84
C VAL A 57 13.64 14.53 24.47
N PHE A 58 12.64 13.92 23.84
CA PHE A 58 11.33 13.68 24.46
C PHE A 58 11.27 12.25 25.00
N SER A 59 10.86 12.10 26.27
CA SER A 59 10.75 10.80 26.95
C SER A 59 9.56 10.79 27.91
N ASP A 60 8.91 9.64 28.08
CA ASP A 60 7.91 9.44 29.15
C ASP A 60 8.55 9.09 30.49
N LYS A 61 9.86 8.75 30.49
CA LYS A 61 10.66 8.51 31.70
C LYS A 61 11.40 9.77 32.16
N ALA A 62 11.74 9.82 33.44
CA ALA A 62 12.52 10.91 34.00
C ALA A 62 14.03 10.63 33.82
N PHE A 63 14.78 11.66 33.44
CA PHE A 63 16.24 11.66 33.33
C PHE A 63 16.81 12.91 33.98
N ASP A 64 17.99 12.79 34.54
CA ASP A 64 18.73 13.94 35.13
C ASP A 64 19.65 14.59 34.05
N ASP A 65 19.01 15.12 33.00
CA ASP A 65 19.67 15.86 31.93
C ASP A 65 18.74 16.95 31.43
N GLN A 66 19.20 18.19 31.38
CA GLN A 66 18.40 19.37 31.00
C GLN A 66 17.89 19.31 29.54
N ARG A 67 18.50 18.47 28.69
CA ARG A 67 18.08 18.23 27.32
C ARG A 67 16.89 17.27 27.24
N VAL A 68 16.52 16.58 28.33
CA VAL A 68 15.40 15.63 28.33
C VAL A 68 14.14 16.31 28.84
N LEU A 69 13.18 16.40 27.96
CA LEU A 69 11.84 16.87 28.30
C LEU A 69 10.92 15.67 28.58
N ARG A 70 10.50 15.56 29.83
CA ARG A 70 9.53 14.53 30.20
C ARG A 70 8.13 14.92 29.75
N VAL A 71 7.49 14.00 29.04
CA VAL A 71 6.11 14.12 28.51
C VAL A 71 5.28 12.92 28.97
N ASP A 72 3.94 13.03 28.94
CA ASP A 72 3.07 11.93 29.33
C ASP A 72 3.03 10.83 28.25
N ASN A 73 3.13 11.18 26.97
CA ASN A 73 3.04 10.27 25.85
C ASN A 73 3.90 10.78 24.68
N THR A 74 4.97 10.06 24.37
CA THR A 74 5.87 10.42 23.27
C THR A 74 5.24 10.24 21.88
N ASN A 75 4.27 9.33 21.71
CA ASN A 75 3.54 9.18 20.45
C ASN A 75 2.70 10.42 20.14
N GLU A 76 2.09 11.04 21.16
CA GLU A 76 1.35 12.31 20.98
C GLU A 76 2.29 13.43 20.52
N ILE A 77 3.51 13.50 21.05
CA ILE A 77 4.52 14.48 20.61
C ILE A 77 4.85 14.31 19.13
N LEU A 78 5.04 13.07 18.67
CA LEU A 78 5.29 12.78 17.26
C LEU A 78 4.13 13.24 16.38
N ILE A 79 2.89 12.96 16.79
CA ILE A 79 1.67 13.34 16.05
C ILE A 79 1.52 14.88 16.00
N GLU A 80 1.70 15.58 17.13
CA GLU A 80 1.58 17.03 17.17
C GLU A 80 2.69 17.72 16.37
N ALA A 81 3.92 17.17 16.39
CA ALA A 81 5.00 17.62 15.52
C ALA A 81 4.63 17.53 14.04
N ALA A 82 4.06 16.40 13.63
CA ALA A 82 3.62 16.17 12.26
C ALA A 82 2.48 17.13 11.86
N LYS A 83 1.48 17.32 12.71
CA LYS A 83 0.39 18.30 12.49
C LYS A 83 0.92 19.72 12.34
N SER A 84 1.85 20.12 13.20
CA SER A 84 2.47 21.46 13.17
C SER A 84 3.19 21.70 11.84
N ILE A 85 4.03 20.75 11.40
CA ILE A 85 4.73 20.84 10.12
C ILE A 85 3.75 20.88 8.94
N LEU A 86 2.73 20.02 8.97
CA LEU A 86 1.73 19.96 7.91
C LEU A 86 0.88 21.25 7.85
N SER A 87 0.60 21.88 8.99
CA SER A 87 -0.14 23.15 9.04
C SER A 87 0.61 24.31 8.38
N LYS A 88 1.96 24.27 8.41
CA LYS A 88 2.83 25.25 7.77
C LYS A 88 3.10 24.96 6.29
N SER A 89 2.74 23.76 5.81
CA SER A 89 2.90 23.40 4.41
C SER A 89 1.97 24.22 3.52
N LYS A 90 2.40 24.46 2.28
CA LYS A 90 1.63 25.21 1.27
C LYS A 90 0.83 24.30 0.34
N LEU A 91 0.47 23.11 0.79
CA LEU A 91 -0.30 22.14 0.00
C LEU A 91 -1.67 22.71 -0.38
N SER A 92 -1.93 22.84 -1.69
CA SER A 92 -3.23 23.28 -2.24
C SER A 92 -4.28 22.18 -2.06
N ASN A 93 -3.87 20.91 -2.24
CA ASN A 93 -4.72 19.74 -2.01
C ASN A 93 -3.96 18.66 -1.24
N ARG A 94 -4.67 18.04 -0.30
CA ARG A 94 -4.24 16.86 0.44
C ARG A 94 -5.13 15.70 0.03
N ILE A 95 -4.57 14.69 -0.58
CA ILE A 95 -5.26 13.50 -1.05
C ILE A 95 -5.00 12.37 -0.07
N GLY A 96 -6.04 11.87 0.60
CA GLY A 96 -5.97 10.69 1.47
C GLY A 96 -6.45 9.46 0.73
N ILE A 97 -5.70 8.36 0.75
CA ILE A 97 -6.02 7.13 0.03
C ILE A 97 -6.05 5.95 1.00
N THR A 98 -7.17 5.24 1.06
CA THR A 98 -7.30 3.98 1.78
C THR A 98 -8.02 2.91 0.94
N GLY A 99 -7.99 1.68 1.43
CA GLY A 99 -8.60 0.51 0.80
C GLY A 99 -7.97 -0.77 1.34
N SER A 100 -8.56 -1.91 1.07
CA SER A 100 -7.94 -3.20 1.37
C SER A 100 -6.75 -3.45 0.45
N ASN A 101 -6.90 -3.20 -0.85
CA ASN A 101 -5.88 -3.36 -1.89
C ASN A 101 -5.69 -2.07 -2.68
N GLY A 102 -4.56 -1.91 -3.39
CA GLY A 102 -4.34 -0.86 -4.37
C GLY A 102 -3.78 0.47 -3.84
N LYS A 103 -3.77 0.71 -2.53
CA LYS A 103 -3.38 1.99 -1.90
C LYS A 103 -2.07 2.58 -2.44
N THR A 104 -1.00 1.81 -2.40
CA THR A 104 0.33 2.26 -2.84
C THR A 104 0.38 2.52 -4.34
N THR A 105 -0.26 1.66 -5.13
CA THR A 105 -0.33 1.81 -6.60
C THR A 105 -1.06 3.11 -6.94
N THR A 106 -2.24 3.33 -6.36
CA THR A 106 -3.01 4.56 -6.55
C THR A 106 -2.23 5.80 -6.10
N LYS A 107 -1.51 5.73 -4.97
CA LYS A 107 -0.63 6.81 -4.49
C LYS A 107 0.45 7.16 -5.51
N GLU A 108 1.14 6.16 -6.06
CA GLU A 108 2.22 6.37 -7.03
C GLU A 108 1.69 6.97 -8.35
N ILE A 109 0.57 6.43 -8.88
CA ILE A 109 -0.03 6.93 -10.13
C ILE A 109 -0.61 8.35 -9.92
N SER A 110 -1.31 8.61 -8.80
CA SER A 110 -1.81 9.95 -8.48
C SER A 110 -0.67 10.96 -8.39
N SER A 111 0.42 10.59 -7.69
CA SER A 111 1.59 11.45 -7.57
C SER A 111 2.24 11.74 -8.93
N PHE A 112 2.29 10.77 -9.82
CA PHE A 112 2.78 10.96 -11.18
C PHE A 112 1.92 11.97 -11.95
N PHE A 113 0.59 11.84 -11.94
CA PHE A 113 -0.28 12.79 -12.62
C PHE A 113 -0.15 14.21 -12.05
N LEU A 114 -0.19 14.33 -10.72
CA LEU A 114 -0.08 15.63 -10.05
C LEU A 114 1.29 16.29 -10.26
N SER A 115 2.34 15.50 -10.51
CA SER A 115 3.67 16.02 -10.85
C SER A 115 3.71 16.81 -12.16
N LYS A 116 2.68 16.68 -13.02
CA LYS A 116 2.51 17.45 -14.24
C LYS A 116 2.00 18.87 -13.96
N LEU A 117 1.42 19.10 -12.79
CA LEU A 117 0.93 20.41 -12.35
C LEU A 117 1.92 21.12 -11.42
N GLY A 118 2.69 20.37 -10.63
CA GLY A 118 3.62 20.94 -9.67
C GLY A 118 4.33 19.91 -8.81
N ARG A 119 5.07 20.37 -7.80
CA ARG A 119 5.79 19.48 -6.89
C ARG A 119 4.81 18.72 -5.99
N VAL A 120 5.05 17.43 -5.81
CA VAL A 120 4.20 16.54 -5.04
C VAL A 120 4.99 15.95 -3.86
N PHE A 121 4.45 16.08 -2.67
CA PHE A 121 4.83 15.28 -1.51
C PHE A 121 4.00 13.99 -1.51
N LYS A 122 4.60 12.84 -1.21
CA LYS A 122 3.89 11.59 -0.97
C LYS A 122 4.47 10.85 0.22
N THR A 123 3.63 10.11 0.96
CA THR A 123 4.11 9.24 2.04
C THR A 123 5.13 8.23 1.52
N ALA A 124 6.28 8.16 2.20
CA ALA A 124 7.39 7.29 1.79
C ALA A 124 7.07 5.82 2.03
N GLY A 125 7.34 4.96 1.04
CA GLY A 125 7.18 3.51 1.16
C GLY A 125 5.82 3.09 1.71
N ASN A 126 5.83 2.33 2.81
CA ASN A 126 4.67 1.86 3.56
C ASN A 126 4.48 2.58 4.91
N LEU A 127 5.02 3.80 5.07
CA LEU A 127 4.85 4.62 6.26
C LEU A 127 3.43 5.23 6.31
N ASN A 128 2.43 4.38 6.48
CA ASN A 128 1.00 4.66 6.35
C ASN A 128 0.22 4.43 7.65
N THR A 129 0.92 4.28 8.79
CA THR A 129 0.36 4.08 10.12
C THR A 129 0.42 5.35 10.98
N GLU A 130 -0.18 5.33 12.19
CA GLU A 130 -0.18 6.45 13.14
C GLU A 130 1.24 6.90 13.58
N ILE A 131 2.25 6.03 13.44
CA ILE A 131 3.67 6.37 13.67
C ILE A 131 4.37 6.65 12.34
N GLY A 132 4.14 5.81 11.34
CA GLY A 132 4.85 5.88 10.05
C GLY A 132 4.54 7.16 9.27
N LEU A 133 3.28 7.59 9.21
CA LEU A 133 2.90 8.80 8.49
C LEU A 133 3.51 10.06 9.11
N PRO A 134 3.45 10.29 10.43
CA PRO A 134 4.19 11.37 11.08
C PRO A 134 5.69 11.38 10.76
N LEU A 135 6.34 10.20 10.81
CA LEU A 135 7.75 10.07 10.45
C LEU A 135 8.03 10.48 9.01
N SER A 136 7.21 10.00 8.07
CA SER A 136 7.33 10.38 6.66
C SER A 136 7.27 11.89 6.46
N LEU A 137 6.40 12.59 7.19
CA LEU A 137 6.29 14.05 7.17
C LEU A 137 7.53 14.74 7.74
N LEU A 138 8.03 14.26 8.86
CA LEU A 138 9.14 14.86 9.60
C LEU A 138 10.48 14.64 8.88
N GLU A 139 10.73 13.42 8.41
CA GLU A 139 11.97 13.07 7.70
C GLU A 139 12.06 13.77 6.34
N ASN A 140 10.93 13.98 5.65
CA ASN A 140 10.88 14.57 4.31
C ASN A 140 10.29 16.01 4.30
N ARG A 141 10.44 16.75 5.40
CA ARG A 141 9.83 18.08 5.57
C ARG A 141 10.27 19.10 4.52
N ARG A 142 11.51 19.03 4.01
CA ARG A 142 11.99 19.93 2.94
C ARG A 142 11.19 19.72 1.64
N GLU A 143 10.92 18.47 1.31
CA GLU A 143 10.08 18.10 0.18
C GLU A 143 8.65 18.58 0.42
N LEU A 144 8.09 18.34 1.61
CA LEU A 144 6.76 18.79 2.01
C LEU A 144 6.58 20.31 1.87
N PHE A 145 7.55 21.10 2.35
CA PHE A 145 7.47 22.57 2.29
C PHE A 145 7.61 23.12 0.87
N SER A 146 8.25 22.38 -0.02
CA SER A 146 8.38 22.76 -1.43
C SER A 146 7.24 22.25 -2.30
N ALA A 147 6.38 21.35 -1.78
CA ALA A 147 5.30 20.72 -2.51
C ALA A 147 4.06 21.61 -2.60
N GLN A 148 3.31 21.46 -3.70
CA GLN A 148 2.00 22.06 -3.93
C GLN A 148 0.87 21.06 -3.67
N TYR A 149 1.15 19.76 -3.83
CA TYR A 149 0.19 18.67 -3.67
C TYR A 149 0.74 17.64 -2.68
N GLY A 150 -0.15 17.05 -1.87
CA GLY A 150 0.22 15.98 -0.94
C GLY A 150 -0.62 14.72 -1.18
N VAL A 151 0.01 13.56 -1.34
CA VAL A 151 -0.66 12.27 -1.50
C VAL A 151 -0.28 11.35 -0.34
N PHE A 152 -1.27 11.01 0.48
CA PHE A 152 -1.10 10.31 1.75
C PHE A 152 -1.80 8.96 1.72
N GLU A 153 -1.05 7.90 1.96
CA GLU A 153 -1.57 6.54 2.10
C GLU A 153 -1.98 6.29 3.55
N PHE A 154 -3.21 5.80 3.77
CA PHE A 154 -3.75 5.45 5.08
C PHE A 154 -3.93 3.95 5.21
N GLY A 155 -3.10 3.33 6.04
CA GLY A 155 -3.21 1.94 6.45
C GLY A 155 -4.08 1.79 7.68
N THR A 156 -4.63 0.59 7.90
CA THR A 156 -5.33 0.22 9.13
C THR A 156 -5.03 -1.21 9.49
N SER A 157 -4.83 -1.46 10.76
CA SER A 157 -4.72 -2.78 11.37
C SER A 157 -5.71 -2.93 12.52
N THR A 158 -6.18 -1.81 13.11
CA THR A 158 -7.12 -1.80 14.21
C THR A 158 -8.13 -0.68 14.05
N LYS A 159 -9.25 -0.80 14.78
CA LYS A 159 -10.31 0.21 14.81
C LYS A 159 -9.79 1.56 15.31
N GLY A 160 -10.09 2.62 14.55
CA GLY A 160 -9.72 4.00 14.87
C GLY A 160 -8.43 4.47 14.21
N ASP A 161 -7.67 3.60 13.53
CA ASP A 161 -6.42 3.98 12.86
C ASP A 161 -6.64 5.02 11.76
N ILE A 162 -7.65 4.81 10.89
CA ILE A 162 -7.97 5.76 9.82
C ILE A 162 -8.41 7.12 10.39
N GLU A 163 -9.20 7.12 11.45
CA GLU A 163 -9.64 8.37 12.08
C GLU A 163 -8.47 9.17 12.67
N LYS A 164 -7.47 8.50 13.26
CA LYS A 164 -6.24 9.14 13.73
C LYS A 164 -5.45 9.75 12.57
N LEU A 165 -5.29 9.02 11.46
CA LEU A 165 -4.59 9.50 10.27
C LEU A 165 -5.31 10.68 9.62
N VAL A 166 -6.64 10.63 9.54
CA VAL A 166 -7.48 11.77 9.13
C VAL A 166 -7.26 12.96 10.05
N GLY A 167 -7.19 12.74 11.37
CA GLY A 167 -6.90 13.77 12.37
C GLY A 167 -5.55 14.47 12.17
N ILE A 168 -4.58 13.78 11.57
CA ILE A 168 -3.26 14.35 11.23
C ILE A 168 -3.31 15.11 9.91
N VAL A 169 -3.78 14.46 8.85
CA VAL A 169 -3.67 14.97 7.47
C VAL A 169 -4.79 15.93 7.10
N GLN A 170 -6.02 15.66 7.55
CA GLN A 170 -7.22 16.39 7.12
C GLN A 170 -7.29 16.49 5.57
N PRO A 171 -7.54 15.38 4.86
CA PRO A 171 -7.55 15.39 3.39
C PRO A 171 -8.69 16.23 2.83
N ASP A 172 -8.41 16.96 1.73
CA ASP A 172 -9.40 17.68 0.93
C ASP A 172 -10.12 16.74 -0.04
N ILE A 173 -9.40 15.71 -0.51
CA ILE A 173 -9.90 14.65 -1.39
C ILE A 173 -9.67 13.32 -0.69
N ALA A 174 -10.74 12.56 -0.46
CA ALA A 174 -10.67 11.22 0.12
C ALA A 174 -10.91 10.15 -0.95
N VAL A 175 -10.04 9.12 -0.98
CA VAL A 175 -10.13 8.00 -1.91
C VAL A 175 -10.31 6.71 -1.12
N LEU A 176 -11.42 6.01 -1.33
CA LEU A 176 -11.67 4.68 -0.79
C LEU A 176 -11.77 3.67 -1.95
N LEU A 177 -10.72 2.85 -2.09
CA LEU A 177 -10.57 1.97 -3.26
C LEU A 177 -11.52 0.78 -3.22
N ASN A 178 -11.53 0.06 -2.10
CA ASN A 178 -12.31 -1.17 -1.92
C ASN A 178 -12.32 -1.59 -0.46
N VAL A 179 -13.26 -2.46 -0.11
CA VAL A 179 -13.35 -3.12 1.20
C VAL A 179 -13.41 -4.62 0.98
N GLY A 180 -12.25 -5.26 1.02
CA GLY A 180 -12.08 -6.71 0.87
C GLY A 180 -11.61 -7.36 2.16
N SER A 181 -11.21 -8.63 2.07
CA SER A 181 -10.86 -9.51 3.19
C SER A 181 -9.50 -9.23 3.85
N ALA A 182 -8.68 -8.32 3.29
CA ALA A 182 -7.39 -7.98 3.89
C ALA A 182 -7.58 -7.38 5.31
N HIS A 183 -6.84 -7.92 6.28
CA HIS A 183 -6.87 -7.54 7.72
C HIS A 183 -8.20 -7.83 8.44
N VAL A 184 -9.14 -8.57 7.84
CA VAL A 184 -10.45 -8.84 8.45
C VAL A 184 -10.33 -9.55 9.80
N GLY A 185 -9.27 -10.36 9.99
CA GLY A 185 -9.03 -11.07 11.25
C GLY A 185 -8.76 -10.15 12.47
N ASN A 186 -8.41 -8.90 12.22
CA ASN A 186 -8.17 -7.90 13.27
C ASN A 186 -9.44 -7.11 13.65
N PHE A 187 -10.55 -7.37 12.97
CA PHE A 187 -11.85 -6.73 13.19
C PHE A 187 -12.88 -7.79 13.58
N LYS A 188 -13.98 -7.34 14.16
CA LYS A 188 -15.07 -8.23 14.52
C LYS A 188 -15.64 -8.94 13.29
N ASP A 189 -15.83 -8.18 12.21
CA ASP A 189 -16.39 -8.62 10.93
C ASP A 189 -16.05 -7.61 9.82
N ILE A 190 -16.51 -7.90 8.60
CA ILE A 190 -16.29 -7.05 7.42
C ILE A 190 -17.02 -5.70 7.54
N ASP A 191 -18.10 -5.61 8.32
CA ASP A 191 -18.85 -4.37 8.49
C ASP A 191 -18.08 -3.41 9.40
N GLU A 192 -17.42 -3.91 10.45
CA GLU A 192 -16.53 -3.08 11.28
C GLU A 192 -15.33 -2.58 10.45
N LEU A 193 -14.74 -3.41 9.60
CA LEU A 193 -13.69 -3.00 8.67
C LEU A 193 -14.17 -1.95 7.66
N LEU A 194 -15.41 -2.09 7.15
CA LEU A 194 -16.05 -1.08 6.31
C LEU A 194 -16.18 0.25 7.05
N GLN A 195 -16.72 0.25 8.27
CA GLN A 195 -16.87 1.47 9.08
C GLN A 195 -15.53 2.14 9.38
N GLU A 196 -14.48 1.33 9.65
CA GLU A 196 -13.12 1.82 9.83
C GLU A 196 -12.64 2.59 8.60
N LYS A 197 -12.76 1.99 7.40
CA LYS A 197 -12.32 2.63 6.15
C LYS A 197 -13.17 3.85 5.78
N LEU A 198 -14.47 3.83 6.05
CA LEU A 198 -15.35 4.98 5.84
C LEU A 198 -14.96 6.19 6.72
N SER A 199 -14.17 5.98 7.78
CA SER A 199 -13.68 7.07 8.61
C SER A 199 -12.77 8.06 7.85
N ILE A 200 -12.28 7.70 6.65
CA ILE A 200 -11.52 8.64 5.80
C ILE A 200 -12.35 9.87 5.39
N PHE A 201 -13.67 9.73 5.33
CA PHE A 201 -14.60 10.82 4.98
C PHE A 201 -14.93 11.76 6.15
N LYS A 202 -14.39 11.51 7.36
CA LYS A 202 -14.56 12.39 8.54
C LYS A 202 -13.67 13.64 8.52
N SER A 203 -12.90 13.87 7.45
CA SER A 203 -12.07 15.08 7.35
C SER A 203 -12.93 16.34 7.36
N LYS A 204 -12.54 17.32 8.18
CA LYS A 204 -13.20 18.63 8.21
C LYS A 204 -12.94 19.49 6.96
N ARG A 205 -11.93 19.14 6.19
CA ARG A 205 -11.55 19.80 4.92
C ARG A 205 -12.12 19.08 3.71
N LEU A 206 -12.83 17.94 3.89
CA LEU A 206 -13.33 17.13 2.81
C LEU A 206 -14.22 17.96 1.85
N SER A 207 -13.85 17.99 0.60
CA SER A 207 -14.59 18.69 -0.46
C SER A 207 -14.96 17.78 -1.63
N ARG A 208 -14.21 16.67 -1.79
CA ARG A 208 -14.38 15.73 -2.91
C ARG A 208 -14.04 14.30 -2.47
N ALA A 209 -14.66 13.33 -3.14
CA ALA A 209 -14.45 11.92 -2.85
C ALA A 209 -14.33 11.08 -4.13
N VAL A 210 -13.51 10.04 -4.09
CA VAL A 210 -13.40 9.02 -5.13
C VAL A 210 -13.61 7.65 -4.48
N LEU A 211 -14.59 6.87 -4.95
CA LEU A 211 -14.92 5.57 -4.39
C LEU A 211 -14.96 4.48 -5.46
N GLY A 212 -14.58 3.27 -5.05
CA GLY A 212 -14.73 2.06 -5.86
C GLY A 212 -16.20 1.68 -6.06
N GLY A 213 -16.71 1.87 -7.27
CA GLY A 213 -18.11 1.62 -7.63
C GLY A 213 -18.46 0.14 -7.85
N CYS A 214 -17.52 -0.80 -7.74
CA CYS A 214 -17.82 -2.23 -7.82
C CYS A 214 -18.46 -2.78 -6.53
N ASP A 215 -18.29 -2.10 -5.39
CA ASP A 215 -18.88 -2.47 -4.11
C ASP A 215 -20.19 -1.70 -3.89
N GLU A 216 -21.32 -2.39 -3.85
CA GLU A 216 -22.64 -1.78 -3.67
C GLU A 216 -22.76 -1.02 -2.32
N ARG A 217 -22.04 -1.46 -1.29
CA ARG A 217 -22.02 -0.76 0.02
C ARG A 217 -21.39 0.63 -0.13
N LEU A 218 -20.32 0.74 -0.94
CA LEU A 218 -19.67 2.02 -1.22
C LEU A 218 -20.54 2.91 -2.12
N ARG A 219 -21.22 2.32 -3.11
CA ARG A 219 -22.19 3.05 -3.94
C ARG A 219 -23.33 3.63 -3.12
N GLU A 220 -23.90 2.86 -2.22
CA GLU A 220 -24.99 3.36 -1.37
C GLU A 220 -24.49 4.45 -0.43
N PHE A 221 -23.34 4.23 0.20
CA PHE A 221 -22.72 5.23 1.07
C PHE A 221 -22.43 6.55 0.32
N SER A 222 -21.97 6.47 -0.92
CA SER A 222 -21.61 7.64 -1.73
C SER A 222 -22.77 8.62 -1.94
N LYS A 223 -24.00 8.14 -2.02
CA LYS A 223 -25.22 8.97 -2.20
C LYS A 223 -25.50 9.89 -1.01
N GLY A 224 -25.00 9.53 0.19
CA GLY A 224 -25.16 10.32 1.41
C GLY A 224 -24.04 11.32 1.70
N LEU A 225 -22.97 11.33 0.90
CA LEU A 225 -21.86 12.26 1.11
C LEU A 225 -22.22 13.68 0.65
N PRO A 226 -22.02 14.72 1.48
CA PRO A 226 -22.38 16.09 1.15
C PRO A 226 -21.28 16.81 0.32
N VAL A 227 -20.59 16.08 -0.58
CA VAL A 227 -19.47 16.56 -1.39
C VAL A 227 -19.57 16.00 -2.80
N GLU A 228 -18.80 16.55 -3.74
CA GLU A 228 -18.66 15.95 -5.07
C GLU A 228 -18.06 14.54 -4.97
N VAL A 229 -18.73 13.56 -5.58
CA VAL A 229 -18.33 12.16 -5.56
C VAL A 229 -18.15 11.65 -6.98
N LEU A 230 -17.01 11.02 -7.24
CA LEU A 230 -16.74 10.28 -8.47
C LEU A 230 -16.55 8.79 -8.16
N LEU A 231 -17.07 7.94 -9.02
CA LEU A 231 -16.98 6.48 -8.91
C LEU A 231 -16.08 5.91 -10.01
N PHE A 232 -15.31 4.86 -9.68
CA PHE A 232 -14.58 4.09 -10.68
C PHE A 232 -14.96 2.61 -10.62
N GLY A 233 -14.92 1.93 -11.76
CA GLY A 233 -15.07 0.47 -11.82
C GLY A 233 -16.08 -0.05 -12.81
N LYS A 234 -17.37 -0.04 -12.47
CA LYS A 234 -18.47 -0.57 -13.31
C LYS A 234 -18.81 0.38 -14.48
N GLU A 235 -19.53 -0.13 -15.48
CA GLU A 235 -19.88 0.59 -16.71
C GLU A 235 -20.60 1.94 -16.50
N ASP A 236 -21.34 2.08 -15.41
CA ASP A 236 -22.05 3.29 -15.03
C ASP A 236 -21.25 4.21 -14.09
N ALA A 237 -19.96 3.96 -13.93
CA ALA A 237 -19.05 4.80 -13.14
C ALA A 237 -18.42 5.91 -14.00
N ASP A 238 -17.95 6.98 -13.34
CA ASP A 238 -17.25 8.11 -14.01
C ASP A 238 -15.94 7.66 -14.70
N PHE A 239 -15.33 6.59 -14.21
CA PHE A 239 -14.27 5.86 -14.89
C PHE A 239 -14.60 4.37 -14.93
N SER A 240 -14.68 3.78 -16.11
CA SER A 240 -14.90 2.34 -16.26
C SER A 240 -13.96 1.71 -17.27
N ILE A 241 -13.45 0.52 -16.94
CA ILE A 241 -12.65 -0.29 -17.87
C ILE A 241 -13.62 -1.00 -18.81
N VAL A 242 -13.53 -0.68 -20.11
CA VAL A 242 -14.33 -1.32 -21.17
C VAL A 242 -13.68 -2.65 -21.56
N ASP A 243 -12.38 -2.63 -21.88
CA ASP A 243 -11.59 -3.84 -22.18
C ASP A 243 -10.09 -3.57 -22.01
N PHE A 244 -9.32 -4.64 -21.88
CA PHE A 244 -7.87 -4.57 -21.93
C PHE A 244 -7.29 -5.84 -22.54
N ALA A 245 -6.13 -5.70 -23.18
CA ALA A 245 -5.39 -6.79 -23.81
C ALA A 245 -3.88 -6.57 -23.67
N TYR A 246 -3.09 -7.58 -23.94
CA TYR A 246 -1.64 -7.51 -23.92
C TYR A 246 -1.08 -7.69 -25.34
N ASP A 247 -0.23 -6.75 -25.77
CA ASP A 247 0.44 -6.78 -27.05
C ASP A 247 1.92 -6.41 -26.90
N LYS A 248 2.82 -7.27 -27.35
CA LYS A 248 4.29 -7.06 -27.38
C LYS A 248 4.89 -6.61 -26.04
N GLY A 249 4.34 -7.11 -24.93
CA GLY A 249 4.82 -6.81 -23.57
C GLY A 249 4.25 -5.53 -22.95
N ASP A 250 3.28 -4.89 -23.63
CA ASP A 250 2.56 -3.73 -23.11
C ASP A 250 1.07 -4.04 -22.93
N THR A 251 0.39 -3.21 -22.16
CA THR A 251 -1.04 -3.28 -21.90
C THR A 251 -1.78 -2.29 -22.78
N MET A 252 -2.70 -2.78 -23.59
CA MET A 252 -3.64 -1.99 -24.37
C MET A 252 -4.92 -1.84 -23.55
N LEU A 253 -5.25 -0.62 -23.14
CA LEU A 253 -6.41 -0.33 -22.30
C LEU A 253 -7.42 0.51 -23.06
N HIS A 254 -8.68 0.05 -23.09
CA HIS A 254 -9.85 0.80 -23.48
C HIS A 254 -10.67 1.10 -22.22
N PHE A 255 -10.90 2.37 -21.94
CA PHE A 255 -11.71 2.82 -20.82
C PHE A 255 -12.63 3.97 -21.21
N PHE A 256 -13.70 4.13 -20.47
CA PHE A 256 -14.61 5.25 -20.59
C PHE A 256 -14.40 6.24 -19.44
N CYS A 257 -14.21 7.51 -19.76
CA CYS A 257 -14.23 8.65 -18.83
C CYS A 257 -14.52 9.92 -19.64
N ASP A 258 -15.74 10.44 -19.56
CA ASP A 258 -16.24 11.52 -20.42
C ASP A 258 -16.03 11.23 -21.92
N GLY A 259 -16.21 9.96 -22.32
CA GLY A 259 -15.98 9.42 -23.66
C GLY A 259 -14.93 8.30 -23.67
N ASP A 260 -14.88 7.59 -24.79
CA ASP A 260 -13.96 6.48 -24.98
C ASP A 260 -12.50 6.96 -25.08
N ARG A 261 -11.61 6.20 -24.41
CA ARG A 261 -10.17 6.42 -24.42
C ARG A 261 -9.42 5.13 -24.69
N PHE A 262 -8.41 5.18 -25.53
CA PHE A 262 -7.53 4.08 -25.87
C PHE A 262 -6.08 4.49 -25.54
N VAL A 263 -5.44 3.76 -24.66
CA VAL A 263 -4.06 4.03 -24.25
C VAL A 263 -3.21 2.77 -24.28
N ARG A 264 -1.93 2.94 -24.55
CA ARG A 264 -0.91 1.91 -24.43
C ARG A 264 -0.09 2.18 -23.18
N LEU A 265 -0.18 1.29 -22.20
CA LEU A 265 0.59 1.36 -20.95
C LEU A 265 1.85 0.51 -21.11
N ARG A 266 2.99 1.03 -20.71
CA ARG A 266 4.24 0.26 -20.72
C ARG A 266 4.21 -0.87 -19.71
N GLY A 267 4.54 -2.08 -20.18
CA GLY A 267 4.56 -3.30 -19.38
C GLY A 267 3.18 -3.93 -19.22
N ILE A 268 3.16 -5.04 -18.53
CA ILE A 268 1.95 -5.83 -18.26
C ILE A 268 1.34 -5.36 -16.94
N TRP A 269 0.16 -4.79 -17.00
CA TRP A 269 -0.60 -4.33 -15.85
C TRP A 269 -1.69 -5.34 -15.48
N SER A 270 -1.85 -5.63 -14.20
CA SER A 270 -2.98 -6.43 -13.74
C SER A 270 -4.29 -5.64 -13.78
N TYR A 271 -5.42 -6.35 -13.81
CA TYR A 271 -6.74 -5.73 -13.71
C TYR A 271 -6.87 -4.83 -12.47
N GLY A 272 -6.33 -5.25 -11.31
CA GLY A 272 -6.31 -4.43 -10.10
C GLY A 272 -5.51 -3.14 -10.27
N GLN A 273 -4.36 -3.20 -10.95
CA GLN A 273 -3.58 -2.00 -11.24
C GLN A 273 -4.29 -1.06 -12.23
N LEU A 274 -5.08 -1.59 -13.15
CA LEU A 274 -5.93 -0.79 -14.04
C LEU A 274 -7.08 -0.11 -13.27
N MET A 275 -7.64 -0.78 -12.26
CA MET A 275 -8.62 -0.18 -11.35
C MET A 275 -8.00 0.93 -10.49
N ASP A 276 -6.77 0.71 -9.98
CA ASP A 276 -6.00 1.72 -9.25
C ASP A 276 -5.68 2.94 -10.12
N LEU A 277 -5.40 2.70 -11.42
CA LEU A 277 -5.27 3.76 -12.42
C LEU A 277 -6.55 4.58 -12.54
N GLY A 278 -7.71 3.93 -12.58
CA GLY A 278 -9.01 4.61 -12.65
C GLY A 278 -9.23 5.57 -11.49
N ALA A 279 -8.96 5.11 -10.26
CA ALA A 279 -9.02 5.97 -9.07
C ALA A 279 -8.06 7.16 -9.17
N ALA A 280 -6.81 6.91 -9.55
CA ALA A 280 -5.80 7.97 -9.70
C ALA A 280 -6.12 8.95 -10.85
N TYR A 281 -6.72 8.46 -11.93
CA TYR A 281 -7.19 9.27 -13.05
C TYR A 281 -8.25 10.28 -12.59
N LEU A 282 -9.25 9.81 -11.83
CA LEU A 282 -10.29 10.68 -11.27
C LEU A 282 -9.71 11.70 -10.27
N VAL A 283 -8.77 11.29 -9.41
CA VAL A 283 -8.04 12.24 -8.55
C VAL A 283 -7.36 13.33 -9.37
N ALA A 284 -6.67 12.96 -10.45
CA ALA A 284 -5.99 13.89 -11.33
C ALA A 284 -6.97 14.90 -11.97
N ARG A 285 -8.13 14.43 -12.45
CA ARG A 285 -9.20 15.28 -13.01
C ARG A 285 -9.73 16.27 -11.96
N LEU A 286 -10.01 15.78 -10.75
CA LEU A 286 -10.49 16.62 -9.64
C LEU A 286 -9.49 17.72 -9.23
N VAL A 287 -8.19 17.50 -9.41
CA VAL A 287 -7.15 18.49 -9.08
C VAL A 287 -6.87 19.46 -10.25
N GLY A 288 -7.32 19.14 -11.47
CA GLY A 288 -7.21 20.01 -12.63
C GLY A 288 -6.25 19.53 -13.73
N VAL A 289 -5.87 18.24 -13.74
CA VAL A 289 -5.23 17.64 -14.92
C VAL A 289 -6.33 17.38 -15.96
N GLU A 290 -6.39 18.20 -17.02
CA GLU A 290 -7.48 18.16 -17.99
C GLU A 290 -7.59 16.79 -18.69
N GLU A 291 -6.48 16.24 -19.19
CA GLU A 291 -6.45 14.95 -19.91
C GLU A 291 -5.29 14.08 -19.42
N PRO A 292 -5.47 13.33 -18.29
CA PRO A 292 -4.39 12.51 -17.73
C PRO A 292 -3.89 11.41 -18.68
N SER A 293 -4.73 10.93 -19.62
CA SER A 293 -4.40 9.85 -20.54
C SER A 293 -3.18 10.15 -21.42
N VAL A 294 -2.92 11.41 -21.76
CA VAL A 294 -1.78 11.83 -22.59
C VAL A 294 -0.41 11.52 -21.95
N PHE A 295 -0.37 11.37 -20.63
CA PHE A 295 0.85 11.10 -19.88
C PHE A 295 1.12 9.60 -19.64
N LEU A 296 0.16 8.73 -19.99
CA LEU A 296 0.25 7.30 -19.63
C LEU A 296 1.27 6.52 -20.43
N ASN A 297 1.53 6.90 -21.70
CA ASN A 297 2.47 6.19 -22.57
C ASN A 297 3.90 6.17 -22.02
N ASP A 298 4.30 7.14 -21.21
CA ASP A 298 5.63 7.23 -20.63
C ASP A 298 5.71 6.72 -19.19
N TYR A 299 4.57 6.33 -18.60
CA TYR A 299 4.52 5.87 -17.23
C TYR A 299 4.77 4.37 -17.13
N LYS A 300 5.63 3.99 -16.17
CA LYS A 300 5.90 2.61 -15.77
C LYS A 300 5.71 2.50 -14.26
N LEU A 301 5.03 1.44 -13.83
CA LEU A 301 4.86 1.18 -12.39
C LEU A 301 6.22 0.93 -11.72
N PRO A 302 6.48 1.58 -10.57
CA PRO A 302 7.79 1.51 -9.89
C PRO A 302 7.91 0.32 -8.93
N PHE A 303 7.30 -0.84 -9.26
CA PHE A 303 7.26 -2.02 -8.39
C PHE A 303 8.02 -3.20 -8.99
N SER A 304 8.52 -4.08 -8.11
CA SER A 304 9.15 -5.35 -8.45
C SER A 304 8.48 -6.57 -7.80
N ASP A 305 7.49 -6.34 -6.91
CA ASP A 305 6.85 -7.36 -6.07
C ASP A 305 5.31 -7.25 -6.04
N ARG A 306 4.74 -6.46 -6.99
CA ARG A 306 3.29 -6.23 -7.14
C ARG A 306 2.88 -6.49 -8.57
N PHE A 307 2.51 -7.73 -8.87
CA PHE A 307 2.17 -8.20 -10.21
C PHE A 307 3.21 -7.76 -11.27
N THR A 308 4.46 -8.00 -10.99
CA THR A 308 5.55 -7.65 -11.91
C THR A 308 5.83 -8.82 -12.83
N VAL A 309 5.83 -8.56 -14.13
CA VAL A 309 6.04 -9.58 -15.16
C VAL A 309 7.46 -9.50 -15.70
N SER A 310 8.15 -10.64 -15.70
CA SER A 310 9.47 -10.84 -16.30
C SER A 310 9.39 -11.99 -17.31
N ILE A 311 10.16 -11.91 -18.38
CA ILE A 311 10.30 -13.01 -19.36
C ILE A 311 11.75 -13.44 -19.37
N LEU A 312 12.00 -14.70 -19.03
CA LEU A 312 13.34 -15.29 -18.98
C LEU A 312 13.34 -16.63 -19.71
N LYS A 313 14.21 -16.79 -20.72
CA LYS A 313 14.31 -18.01 -21.56
C LYS A 313 12.96 -18.51 -22.10
N GLY A 314 12.06 -17.59 -22.46
CA GLY A 314 10.73 -17.89 -22.97
C GLY A 314 9.71 -18.30 -21.89
N ILE A 315 10.06 -18.23 -20.60
CA ILE A 315 9.17 -18.45 -19.46
C ILE A 315 8.66 -17.09 -19.00
N THR A 316 7.35 -16.94 -18.83
CA THR A 316 6.74 -15.76 -18.21
C THR A 316 6.68 -15.97 -16.70
N VAL A 317 7.35 -15.12 -15.92
CA VAL A 317 7.36 -15.19 -14.46
C VAL A 317 6.68 -13.95 -13.92
N ILE A 318 5.69 -14.14 -13.04
CA ILE A 318 4.93 -13.05 -12.40
C ILE A 318 5.18 -13.10 -10.89
N SER A 319 5.72 -12.01 -10.35
CA SER A 319 5.93 -11.83 -8.91
C SER A 319 4.87 -10.90 -8.32
N ASP A 320 4.08 -11.41 -7.35
CA ASP A 320 3.03 -10.66 -6.64
C ASP A 320 2.95 -11.12 -5.17
N PHE A 321 4.05 -10.93 -4.45
CA PHE A 321 4.21 -11.41 -3.07
C PHE A 321 4.38 -10.29 -2.02
N TYR A 322 4.02 -9.04 -2.36
CA TYR A 322 4.02 -7.97 -1.38
C TYR A 322 2.91 -8.14 -0.35
N ASN A 323 1.71 -8.54 -0.77
CA ASN A 323 0.58 -8.89 0.09
C ASN A 323 -0.39 -9.82 -0.65
N SER A 324 -1.31 -10.46 0.09
CA SER A 324 -2.26 -11.42 -0.47
C SER A 324 -3.65 -11.27 0.16
N SER A 325 -4.68 -11.30 -0.67
CA SER A 325 -6.09 -11.41 -0.30
C SER A 325 -6.85 -12.15 -1.42
N LEU A 326 -8.04 -12.69 -1.16
CA LEU A 326 -8.83 -13.38 -2.19
C LEU A 326 -9.11 -12.48 -3.39
N GLU A 327 -9.48 -11.22 -3.15
CA GLU A 327 -9.79 -10.25 -4.21
C GLU A 327 -8.55 -9.96 -5.07
N SER A 328 -7.35 -9.94 -4.46
CA SER A 328 -6.11 -9.76 -5.21
C SER A 328 -5.73 -10.99 -6.05
N TRP A 329 -6.09 -12.20 -5.60
CA TRP A 329 -5.98 -13.42 -6.41
C TRP A 329 -6.96 -13.39 -7.59
N GLU A 330 -8.23 -13.07 -7.36
CA GLU A 330 -9.25 -12.94 -8.41
C GLU A 330 -8.82 -11.95 -9.49
N SER A 331 -8.36 -10.76 -9.08
CA SER A 331 -7.83 -9.73 -9.98
C SER A 331 -6.61 -10.19 -10.79
N ALA A 332 -5.67 -10.90 -10.14
CA ALA A 332 -4.50 -11.44 -10.82
C ALA A 332 -4.89 -12.50 -11.85
N ILE A 333 -5.81 -13.40 -11.51
CA ILE A 333 -6.29 -14.46 -12.40
C ILE A 333 -6.96 -13.88 -13.64
N LEU A 334 -7.82 -12.86 -13.51
CA LEU A 334 -8.42 -12.16 -14.67
C LEU A 334 -7.36 -11.65 -15.65
N SER A 335 -6.22 -11.22 -15.13
CA SER A 335 -5.09 -10.74 -15.93
C SER A 335 -4.32 -11.89 -16.57
N ILE A 336 -4.04 -12.95 -15.79
CA ILE A 336 -3.32 -14.13 -16.23
C ILE A 336 -4.09 -14.90 -17.30
N GLU A 337 -5.42 -14.94 -17.23
CA GLU A 337 -6.28 -15.56 -18.24
C GLU A 337 -6.12 -14.92 -19.63
N LYS A 338 -5.81 -13.60 -19.69
CA LYS A 338 -5.56 -12.88 -20.96
C LYS A 338 -4.12 -13.03 -21.47
N LEU A 339 -3.18 -13.52 -20.65
CA LEU A 339 -1.80 -13.77 -21.06
C LEU A 339 -1.68 -15.11 -21.82
N LYS A 340 -1.02 -15.07 -22.96
CA LYS A 340 -0.73 -16.29 -23.75
C LYS A 340 0.36 -17.09 -23.06
N SER A 341 0.11 -18.37 -22.82
CA SER A 341 1.07 -19.33 -22.26
C SER A 341 0.71 -20.75 -22.64
N SER A 342 1.67 -21.67 -22.63
CA SER A 342 1.42 -23.10 -22.86
C SER A 342 0.75 -23.74 -21.65
N ARG A 343 1.24 -23.43 -20.46
CA ARG A 343 0.69 -23.83 -19.17
C ARG A 343 0.80 -22.67 -18.18
N LYS A 344 -0.06 -22.69 -17.17
CA LYS A 344 -0.07 -21.74 -16.06
C LYS A 344 0.17 -22.48 -14.76
N ILE A 345 1.21 -22.11 -14.03
CA ILE A 345 1.65 -22.74 -12.79
C ILE A 345 1.55 -21.71 -11.68
N ALA A 346 0.84 -22.02 -10.60
CA ALA A 346 0.76 -21.17 -9.42
C ALA A 346 1.69 -21.67 -8.32
N VAL A 347 2.49 -20.77 -7.75
CA VAL A 347 3.22 -20.99 -6.50
C VAL A 347 2.57 -20.12 -5.43
N ALA A 348 1.83 -20.77 -4.53
CA ALA A 348 0.96 -20.10 -3.57
C ALA A 348 1.43 -20.29 -2.14
N GLY A 349 1.49 -19.20 -1.36
CA GLY A 349 1.60 -19.23 0.08
C GLY A 349 0.35 -18.69 0.77
N SER A 350 0.32 -18.74 2.10
CA SER A 350 -0.84 -18.37 2.91
C SER A 350 -1.27 -16.91 2.73
N ILE A 351 -2.59 -16.69 2.85
CA ILE A 351 -3.21 -15.39 3.08
C ILE A 351 -3.31 -15.20 4.59
N LEU A 352 -2.50 -14.31 5.15
CA LEU A 352 -2.43 -14.06 6.59
C LEU A 352 -3.52 -13.08 7.08
N GLU A 353 -3.65 -12.96 8.41
CA GLU A 353 -4.56 -12.03 9.10
C GLU A 353 -6.06 -12.27 8.80
N GLN A 354 -6.43 -13.53 8.61
CA GLN A 354 -7.81 -13.93 8.32
C GLN A 354 -8.62 -14.28 9.59
N GLY A 355 -7.96 -14.45 10.73
CA GLY A 355 -8.62 -14.76 11.99
C GLY A 355 -9.53 -15.99 11.89
N ARG A 356 -10.81 -15.85 12.23
CA ARG A 356 -11.80 -16.95 12.21
C ARG A 356 -12.10 -17.47 10.80
N GLU A 357 -11.89 -16.67 9.77
CA GLU A 357 -12.16 -17.02 8.37
C GLU A 357 -10.97 -17.74 7.70
N GLU A 358 -9.85 -17.94 8.38
CA GLU A 358 -8.61 -18.47 7.83
C GLU A 358 -8.81 -19.75 7.02
N LYS A 359 -9.46 -20.75 7.59
CA LYS A 359 -9.72 -22.01 6.91
C LYS A 359 -10.58 -21.82 5.66
N ARG A 360 -11.68 -21.07 5.77
CA ARG A 360 -12.61 -20.80 4.67
C ARG A 360 -11.93 -20.01 3.55
N THR A 361 -11.11 -19.03 3.91
CA THR A 361 -10.31 -18.24 2.95
C THR A 361 -9.39 -19.14 2.14
N HIS A 362 -8.67 -20.08 2.77
CA HIS A 362 -7.77 -20.99 2.05
C HIS A 362 -8.53 -22.07 1.25
N GLU A 363 -9.68 -22.57 1.72
CA GLU A 363 -10.55 -23.42 0.91
C GLU A 363 -11.00 -22.68 -0.37
N ARG A 364 -11.39 -21.40 -0.25
CA ARG A 364 -11.74 -20.55 -1.41
C ARG A 364 -10.52 -20.27 -2.30
N LEU A 365 -9.35 -20.06 -1.72
CA LEU A 365 -8.11 -19.96 -2.49
C LEU A 365 -7.86 -21.22 -3.32
N GLY A 366 -8.12 -22.42 -2.77
CA GLY A 366 -8.04 -23.67 -3.52
C GLY A 366 -8.94 -23.72 -4.75
N GLU A 367 -10.15 -23.16 -4.67
CA GLU A 367 -11.04 -23.02 -5.84
C GLU A 367 -10.43 -22.09 -6.91
N LEU A 368 -9.80 -20.99 -6.49
CA LEU A 368 -9.11 -20.08 -7.42
C LEU A 368 -7.88 -20.74 -8.06
N LEU A 369 -7.12 -21.50 -7.28
CA LEU A 369 -5.93 -22.24 -7.73
C LEU A 369 -6.27 -23.35 -8.72
N SER A 370 -7.49 -23.91 -8.70
CA SER A 370 -7.95 -24.90 -9.67
C SER A 370 -8.02 -24.39 -11.12
N LYS A 371 -7.91 -23.07 -11.32
CA LYS A 371 -7.82 -22.45 -12.65
C LYS A 371 -6.42 -22.53 -13.27
N PHE A 372 -5.42 -22.96 -12.52
CA PHE A 372 -4.07 -23.19 -13.02
C PHE A 372 -3.89 -24.66 -13.43
N ASP A 373 -3.02 -24.90 -14.41
CA ASP A 373 -2.72 -26.25 -14.88
C ASP A 373 -1.95 -27.04 -13.81
N GLU A 374 -1.09 -26.37 -13.05
CA GLU A 374 -0.38 -26.94 -11.92
C GLU A 374 -0.30 -25.96 -10.75
N THR A 375 -0.26 -26.48 -9.53
CA THR A 375 -0.20 -25.70 -8.29
C THR A 375 0.88 -26.26 -7.39
N VAL A 376 1.70 -25.37 -6.84
CA VAL A 376 2.69 -25.65 -5.80
C VAL A 376 2.30 -24.87 -4.56
N LEU A 377 2.23 -25.53 -3.40
CA LEU A 377 1.93 -24.90 -2.12
C LEU A 377 3.19 -24.76 -1.27
N PHE A 378 3.51 -23.51 -0.92
CA PHE A 378 4.59 -23.18 0.01
C PHE A 378 4.04 -23.11 1.43
N THR A 379 4.40 -24.08 2.26
CA THR A 379 3.78 -24.36 3.57
C THR A 379 4.58 -23.82 4.75
N ARG A 380 5.34 -22.71 4.57
CA ARG A 380 5.96 -21.97 5.68
C ARG A 380 4.94 -21.57 6.76
N ASP A 381 3.69 -21.39 6.35
CA ASP A 381 2.51 -21.30 7.21
C ASP A 381 1.51 -22.40 6.80
N MET A 382 1.01 -23.15 7.78
CA MET A 382 0.22 -24.36 7.54
C MET A 382 -1.21 -24.10 7.08
N ALA A 383 -1.71 -22.85 7.18
CA ALA A 383 -3.07 -22.49 6.79
C ALA A 383 -3.33 -22.77 5.31
N ILE A 384 -2.29 -22.62 4.46
CA ILE A 384 -2.38 -22.88 3.01
C ILE A 384 -2.81 -24.32 2.68
N ASN A 385 -2.57 -25.30 3.57
CA ASN A 385 -2.97 -26.68 3.35
C ASN A 385 -4.49 -26.87 3.17
N ALA A 386 -5.30 -25.95 3.71
CA ALA A 386 -6.75 -26.00 3.50
C ALA A 386 -7.14 -25.83 2.02
N ALA A 387 -6.27 -25.22 1.19
CA ALA A 387 -6.48 -25.12 -0.25
C ALA A 387 -6.52 -26.49 -0.94
N SER A 388 -5.80 -27.50 -0.41
CA SER A 388 -5.77 -28.86 -0.95
C SER A 388 -7.14 -29.58 -0.93
N LYS A 389 -8.14 -28.99 -0.27
CA LYS A 389 -9.53 -29.48 -0.36
C LYS A 389 -10.11 -29.31 -1.76
N ASN A 390 -9.75 -28.25 -2.47
CA ASN A 390 -10.35 -27.86 -3.75
C ASN A 390 -9.36 -27.89 -4.93
N VAL A 391 -8.07 -28.12 -4.65
CA VAL A 391 -7.03 -28.30 -5.69
C VAL A 391 -6.09 -29.43 -5.28
N LYS A 392 -5.62 -30.22 -6.26
CA LYS A 392 -4.58 -31.23 -6.03
C LYS A 392 -3.21 -30.62 -6.37
N PRO A 393 -2.39 -30.23 -5.38
CA PRO A 393 -1.09 -29.64 -5.68
C PRO A 393 -0.13 -30.66 -6.27
N ALA A 394 0.74 -30.21 -7.18
CA ALA A 394 1.83 -31.00 -7.76
C ALA A 394 2.99 -31.15 -6.76
N LEU A 395 3.16 -30.18 -5.87
CA LEU A 395 4.12 -30.20 -4.76
C LEU A 395 3.56 -29.42 -3.57
N VAL A 396 3.84 -29.93 -2.38
CA VAL A 396 3.61 -29.26 -1.08
C VAL A 396 4.93 -29.30 -0.32
N SER A 397 5.51 -28.15 -0.01
CA SER A 397 6.81 -28.08 0.68
C SER A 397 6.96 -26.76 1.44
N ASP A 398 7.78 -26.76 2.49
CA ASP A 398 8.23 -25.58 3.24
C ASP A 398 9.68 -25.19 2.88
N SER A 399 10.35 -25.94 1.99
CA SER A 399 11.70 -25.67 1.51
C SER A 399 11.67 -24.83 0.22
N GLU A 400 12.37 -23.70 0.27
CA GLU A 400 12.58 -22.81 -0.89
C GLU A 400 13.37 -23.55 -1.99
N GLU A 401 14.39 -24.31 -1.60
CA GLU A 401 15.25 -25.05 -2.51
C GLU A 401 14.49 -26.18 -3.21
N GLU A 402 13.65 -26.91 -2.49
CA GLU A 402 12.86 -28.01 -3.05
C GLU A 402 11.87 -27.50 -4.09
N ILE A 403 11.17 -26.40 -3.79
CA ILE A 403 10.23 -25.78 -4.75
C ILE A 403 10.96 -25.23 -5.96
N ALA A 404 12.09 -24.52 -5.77
CA ALA A 404 12.87 -23.97 -6.87
C ALA A 404 13.43 -25.08 -7.79
N ALA A 405 13.93 -26.17 -7.19
CA ALA A 405 14.40 -27.34 -7.95
C ALA A 405 13.26 -28.08 -8.68
N TRP A 406 12.07 -28.16 -8.07
CA TRP A 406 10.91 -28.72 -8.75
C TRP A 406 10.50 -27.85 -9.95
N LEU A 407 10.44 -26.54 -9.79
CA LEU A 407 10.14 -25.60 -10.87
C LEU A 407 11.17 -25.71 -12.00
N GLN A 408 12.47 -25.75 -11.69
CA GLN A 408 13.54 -25.89 -12.69
C GLN A 408 13.37 -27.16 -13.54
N ARG A 409 12.98 -28.28 -12.92
CA ARG A 409 12.78 -29.57 -13.62
C ARG A 409 11.51 -29.61 -14.45
N ASN A 410 10.46 -28.92 -14.05
CA ASN A 410 9.12 -29.07 -14.61
C ASN A 410 8.69 -27.92 -15.53
N VAL A 411 9.21 -26.69 -15.33
CA VAL A 411 8.85 -25.51 -16.14
C VAL A 411 9.59 -25.54 -17.49
N ARG A 412 8.90 -25.13 -18.55
CA ARG A 412 9.41 -25.12 -19.93
C ARG A 412 9.20 -23.75 -20.57
N SER A 413 9.91 -23.48 -21.66
CA SER A 413 9.64 -22.31 -22.50
C SER A 413 8.18 -22.31 -22.97
N GLY A 414 7.52 -21.17 -22.87
CA GLY A 414 6.09 -20.99 -23.12
C GLY A 414 5.20 -21.07 -21.86
N ASP A 415 5.73 -21.56 -20.74
CA ASP A 415 4.97 -21.61 -19.47
C ASP A 415 4.90 -20.23 -18.80
N LEU A 416 3.86 -20.06 -17.96
CA LEU A 416 3.71 -18.94 -17.05
C LEU A 416 3.78 -19.46 -15.62
N VAL A 417 4.64 -18.85 -14.78
CA VAL A 417 4.76 -19.15 -13.35
C VAL A 417 4.35 -17.92 -12.55
N PHE A 418 3.34 -18.07 -11.69
CA PHE A 418 2.80 -17.01 -10.87
C PHE A 418 3.08 -17.24 -9.39
N PHE A 419 3.78 -16.31 -8.75
CA PHE A 419 4.13 -16.36 -7.33
C PHE A 419 3.27 -15.38 -6.55
N LYS A 420 2.50 -15.88 -5.55
CA LYS A 420 1.69 -15.02 -4.68
C LYS A 420 1.52 -15.56 -3.27
N ALA A 421 1.80 -14.69 -2.29
CA ALA A 421 1.61 -14.94 -0.85
C ALA A 421 1.50 -13.61 -0.08
N SER A 422 1.12 -13.69 1.19
CA SER A 422 1.30 -12.58 2.13
C SER A 422 2.79 -12.35 2.41
N ARG A 423 3.16 -11.08 2.67
CA ARG A 423 4.57 -10.66 2.81
C ARG A 423 5.38 -11.47 3.83
N ALA A 424 4.80 -11.75 4.99
CA ALA A 424 5.49 -12.47 6.05
C ALA A 424 5.78 -13.95 5.73
N ILE A 425 5.18 -14.49 4.65
CA ILE A 425 5.49 -15.83 4.13
C ILE A 425 6.87 -15.85 3.44
N ALA A 426 7.37 -14.69 3.02
CA ALA A 426 8.69 -14.54 2.38
C ALA A 426 8.86 -15.41 1.12
N LEU A 427 7.84 -15.47 0.26
CA LEU A 427 7.87 -16.25 -0.99
C LEU A 427 8.91 -15.73 -1.99
N GLU A 428 9.43 -14.53 -1.78
CA GLU A 428 10.55 -13.97 -2.54
C GLU A 428 11.83 -14.82 -2.49
N GLY A 429 12.04 -15.64 -1.45
CA GLY A 429 13.15 -16.58 -1.38
C GLY A 429 13.03 -17.66 -2.47
N VAL A 430 11.86 -18.30 -2.57
CA VAL A 430 11.57 -19.29 -3.63
C VAL A 430 11.73 -18.66 -5.02
N TYR A 431 11.18 -17.44 -5.23
CA TYR A 431 11.29 -16.71 -6.49
C TYR A 431 12.76 -16.47 -6.89
N LYS A 432 13.59 -15.95 -5.98
CA LYS A 432 15.00 -15.67 -6.24
C LYS A 432 15.77 -16.93 -6.59
N SER A 433 15.62 -17.99 -5.78
CA SER A 433 16.27 -19.28 -6.04
C SER A 433 15.88 -19.87 -7.40
N PHE A 434 14.60 -19.77 -7.78
CA PHE A 434 14.14 -20.21 -9.11
C PHE A 434 14.74 -19.39 -10.24
N MET A 435 14.77 -18.05 -10.11
CA MET A 435 15.35 -17.18 -11.14
C MET A 435 16.85 -17.47 -11.35
N GLU A 436 17.62 -17.62 -10.26
CA GLU A 436 19.05 -17.98 -10.32
C GLU A 436 19.29 -19.33 -11.00
N LEU A 437 18.47 -20.34 -10.71
CA LEU A 437 18.55 -21.65 -11.33
C LEU A 437 18.23 -21.60 -12.84
N ILE A 438 17.29 -20.78 -13.27
CA ILE A 438 17.00 -20.62 -14.70
C ILE A 438 18.12 -19.83 -15.40
N GLU A 439 18.64 -18.76 -14.78
CA GLU A 439 19.72 -17.97 -15.38
C GLU A 439 20.99 -18.80 -15.62
N SER A 440 21.30 -19.71 -14.69
CA SER A 440 22.50 -20.56 -14.72
C SER A 440 22.37 -21.81 -15.61
N ALA A 441 21.16 -22.23 -15.98
CA ALA A 441 20.89 -23.40 -16.83
C ALA A 441 20.95 -23.02 -18.32
#